data_ee2450d16635f10c944e7b9fe4eca732
#
_entry.id   ee2450d16635f10c944e7b9fe4eca732
#
_cell.length_a   1.000
_cell.length_b   1.000
_cell.length_c   1.000
_cell.angle_alpha   90.00
_cell.angle_beta   90.00
_cell.angle_gamma   90.00
#
_symmetry.space_group_name_H-M   'P 1'
#
loop_
_entity.id
_entity.type
_entity.pdbx_description
1 polymer ?
#
loop_
_entity_poly.entity_id
_entity_poly.type
_entity_poly.pdbx_seq_one_letter_code
_entity_poly.pdbx_strand_id
1 'polypeptide(L)'
;MTPSNATVHPAINFYHDLVHTGALAQDTWDVLEPGMQERLLNFGGRPLCTVLRPMLQTEADYAWLGARTSLMLSVFRKTSNALMRDAGLRAQMALTPDEEALVRIPTGYDTNIPTARLDSFFLRHADGSRTLNFIEFNGESPASMGYSDVLAELFLETPLMRRFQERYNARPIMARPYAADALLRIYAQWKGNSSDKPRMAIVDWADVPTTPEFTILANYFRTRGMTVVICTPDELDFVGGKLYAKGEFVDFVYKRVLTTELLQRYGLDHPMIDALRAGAVCIANPFTCKLLHKKASFAFVSDERNAHLFTAEEQAAVQLHIPWTRTVAERNTLDKHGARIDLLPWASHQRESLVLKPNDEYGGKGVLIGWETDQRTWDSALEAAIEDPAIIQERAEIAYEDFPRLDARGSVEMGQRLVDCDPFLFDGDTMGGCLVRLSTVTLLNVTAGGGSVVPLFVIREK
;
A
#
# COMPACT_ATOMS: atom_id res chain seq x y z
N MET A 1 0.71 -7.35 -26.54
CA MET A 1 1.07 -8.68 -25.99
C MET A 1 -0.23 -9.43 -25.75
N THR A 2 -0.37 -10.64 -26.26
CA THR A 2 -1.52 -11.52 -25.98
C THR A 2 -1.53 -11.82 -24.48
N PRO A 3 -2.69 -11.75 -23.78
CA PRO A 3 -2.77 -12.13 -22.39
C PRO A 3 -2.21 -13.54 -22.20
N SER A 4 -1.36 -13.72 -21.20
CA SER A 4 -0.89 -15.03 -20.77
C SER A 4 -2.12 -15.89 -20.49
N ASN A 5 -2.27 -17.03 -21.14
CA ASN A 5 -3.27 -18.04 -20.84
C ASN A 5 -2.93 -18.69 -19.49
N ALA A 6 -3.09 -17.93 -18.40
CA ALA A 6 -3.03 -18.49 -17.06
C ALA A 6 -4.15 -19.52 -16.91
N THR A 7 -3.82 -20.73 -16.52
CA THR A 7 -4.83 -21.75 -16.22
C THR A 7 -5.66 -21.26 -15.05
N VAL A 8 -6.91 -20.88 -15.30
CA VAL A 8 -7.82 -20.40 -14.26
C VAL A 8 -8.00 -21.51 -13.22
N HIS A 9 -7.75 -21.17 -11.95
CA HIS A 9 -7.87 -22.15 -10.87
C HIS A 9 -9.30 -22.74 -10.82
N PRO A 10 -9.51 -24.06 -10.63
CA PRO A 10 -10.82 -24.67 -10.62
C PRO A 10 -11.86 -24.00 -9.70
N ALA A 11 -11.41 -23.42 -8.58
CA ALA A 11 -12.28 -22.67 -7.68
C ALA A 11 -12.84 -21.38 -8.31
N ILE A 12 -12.05 -20.69 -9.15
CA ILE A 12 -12.51 -19.49 -9.86
C ILE A 12 -13.55 -19.89 -10.91
N ASN A 13 -13.30 -20.95 -11.67
CA ASN A 13 -14.28 -21.48 -12.62
C ASN A 13 -15.58 -21.87 -11.91
N PHE A 14 -15.49 -22.57 -10.78
CA PHE A 14 -16.67 -22.92 -10.00
C PHE A 14 -17.44 -21.69 -9.50
N TYR A 15 -16.72 -20.63 -9.05
CA TYR A 15 -17.37 -19.39 -8.66
C TYR A 15 -18.07 -18.72 -9.86
N HIS A 16 -17.43 -18.70 -11.04
CA HIS A 16 -18.02 -18.18 -12.26
C HIS A 16 -19.25 -18.98 -12.70
N ASP A 17 -19.24 -20.31 -12.58
CA ASP A 17 -20.42 -21.14 -12.86
C ASP A 17 -21.59 -20.80 -11.92
N LEU A 18 -21.32 -20.55 -10.64
CA LEU A 18 -22.33 -20.13 -9.67
C LEU A 18 -22.97 -18.80 -10.03
N VAL A 19 -22.20 -17.83 -10.54
CA VAL A 19 -22.71 -16.52 -10.95
C VAL A 19 -23.80 -16.63 -12.02
N HIS A 20 -23.74 -17.65 -12.87
CA HIS A 20 -24.75 -17.92 -13.90
C HIS A 20 -25.89 -18.83 -13.43
N THR A 21 -25.95 -19.18 -12.14
CA THR A 21 -26.97 -20.10 -11.60
C THR A 21 -28.16 -19.33 -11.04
N GLY A 22 -29.29 -19.40 -11.71
CA GLY A 22 -30.56 -18.79 -11.25
C GLY A 22 -30.46 -17.30 -11.00
N ALA A 23 -30.89 -16.82 -9.85
CA ALA A 23 -30.84 -15.42 -9.43
C ALA A 23 -29.62 -15.06 -8.55
N LEU A 24 -28.66 -16.00 -8.33
CA LEU A 24 -27.57 -15.81 -7.36
C LEU A 24 -26.75 -14.53 -7.57
N ALA A 25 -26.55 -14.10 -8.80
CA ALA A 25 -25.82 -12.86 -9.09
C ALA A 25 -26.61 -11.63 -8.59
N GLN A 26 -27.89 -11.54 -8.91
CA GLN A 26 -28.75 -10.45 -8.47
C GLN A 26 -28.94 -10.47 -6.95
N ASP A 27 -29.25 -11.63 -6.37
CA ASP A 27 -29.42 -11.79 -4.92
C ASP A 27 -28.14 -11.41 -4.17
N THR A 28 -26.96 -11.64 -4.77
CA THR A 28 -25.67 -11.21 -4.20
C THR A 28 -25.51 -9.70 -4.27
N TRP A 29 -25.86 -9.08 -5.39
CA TRP A 29 -25.78 -7.62 -5.53
C TRP A 29 -26.75 -6.91 -4.58
N ASP A 30 -27.94 -7.46 -4.41
CA ASP A 30 -28.96 -6.94 -3.47
C ASP A 30 -28.51 -6.99 -2.00
N VAL A 31 -27.48 -7.79 -1.68
CA VAL A 31 -26.80 -7.77 -0.37
C VAL A 31 -25.61 -6.81 -0.38
N LEU A 32 -24.79 -6.83 -1.44
CA LEU A 32 -23.54 -6.06 -1.50
C LEU A 32 -23.79 -4.55 -1.55
N GLU A 33 -24.68 -4.08 -2.43
CA GLU A 33 -24.87 -2.65 -2.66
C GLU A 33 -25.39 -1.92 -1.40
N PRO A 34 -26.50 -2.32 -0.76
CA PRO A 34 -26.95 -1.68 0.46
C PRO A 34 -25.99 -1.92 1.62
N GLY A 35 -25.38 -3.11 1.72
CA GLY A 35 -24.41 -3.43 2.76
C GLY A 35 -23.15 -2.56 2.68
N MET A 36 -22.69 -2.17 1.49
CA MET A 36 -21.59 -1.22 1.32
C MET A 36 -21.99 0.17 1.82
N GLN A 37 -23.19 0.65 1.52
CA GLN A 37 -23.66 1.96 2.00
C GLN A 37 -23.77 1.99 3.52
N GLU A 38 -24.39 0.98 4.11
CA GLU A 38 -24.60 0.86 5.57
C GLU A 38 -23.26 0.81 6.33
N ARG A 39 -22.25 0.15 5.76
CA ARG A 39 -20.93 -0.09 6.40
C ARG A 39 -19.85 0.91 5.98
N LEU A 40 -20.23 2.03 5.37
CA LEU A 40 -19.32 3.08 4.94
C LEU A 40 -18.25 2.62 3.92
N LEU A 41 -18.56 1.59 3.12
CA LEU A 41 -17.67 1.04 2.09
C LEU A 41 -17.79 1.85 0.80
N ASN A 42 -17.36 3.10 0.86
CA ASN A 42 -17.31 4.01 -0.27
C ASN A 42 -15.97 4.75 -0.31
N PHE A 43 -15.58 5.16 -1.50
CA PHE A 43 -14.36 5.94 -1.74
C PHE A 43 -14.70 7.08 -2.71
N GLY A 44 -14.54 8.33 -2.25
CA GLY A 44 -14.91 9.50 -3.04
C GLY A 44 -16.37 9.52 -3.50
N GLY A 45 -17.31 9.05 -2.65
CA GLY A 45 -18.74 9.01 -2.92
C GLY A 45 -19.21 7.86 -3.84
N ARG A 46 -18.32 6.92 -4.20
CA ARG A 46 -18.64 5.75 -5.03
C ARG A 46 -18.53 4.46 -4.23
N PRO A 47 -19.34 3.41 -4.56
CA PRO A 47 -19.16 2.10 -3.97
C PRO A 47 -17.74 1.59 -4.12
N LEU A 48 -17.20 0.99 -3.07
CA LEU A 48 -15.82 0.48 -3.03
C LEU A 48 -15.65 -0.70 -3.97
N CYS A 49 -16.65 -1.59 -4.07
CA CYS A 49 -16.65 -2.80 -4.90
C CYS A 49 -17.75 -2.72 -5.97
N THR A 50 -17.40 -3.09 -7.20
CA THR A 50 -18.33 -3.06 -8.35
C THR A 50 -18.43 -4.41 -9.06
N VAL A 51 -17.91 -5.48 -8.44
CA VAL A 51 -17.89 -6.84 -8.99
C VAL A 51 -18.45 -7.85 -7.99
N LEU A 52 -18.82 -9.02 -8.47
CA LEU A 52 -19.50 -10.05 -7.67
C LEU A 52 -18.55 -11.11 -7.11
N ARG A 53 -17.29 -11.12 -7.51
CA ARG A 53 -16.30 -12.11 -7.07
C ARG A 53 -15.19 -11.44 -6.22
N PRO A 54 -14.83 -12.03 -5.06
CA PRO A 54 -13.63 -11.63 -4.33
C PRO A 54 -12.37 -12.16 -5.02
N MET A 55 -11.19 -11.72 -4.59
CA MET A 55 -9.93 -12.36 -4.95
C MET A 55 -9.81 -13.70 -4.23
N LEU A 56 -9.54 -14.76 -4.97
CA LEU A 56 -9.39 -16.12 -4.45
C LEU A 56 -7.93 -16.57 -4.63
N GLN A 57 -7.23 -16.83 -3.53
CA GLN A 57 -5.88 -17.39 -3.54
C GLN A 57 -5.84 -18.72 -2.80
N THR A 58 -5.04 -19.68 -3.30
CA THR A 58 -4.79 -20.91 -2.57
C THR A 58 -3.95 -20.66 -1.31
N GLU A 59 -4.01 -21.56 -0.32
CA GLU A 59 -3.12 -21.52 0.84
C GLU A 59 -1.64 -21.50 0.42
N ALA A 60 -1.28 -22.25 -0.63
CA ALA A 60 0.08 -22.29 -1.15
C ALA A 60 0.54 -20.98 -1.78
N ASP A 61 -0.36 -20.29 -2.51
CA ASP A 61 -0.04 -18.98 -3.11
C ASP A 61 0.09 -17.90 -2.05
N TYR A 62 -0.83 -17.87 -1.08
CA TYR A 62 -0.76 -16.89 0.01
C TYR A 62 0.48 -17.10 0.89
N ALA A 63 0.84 -18.35 1.20
CA ALA A 63 2.05 -18.66 1.93
C ALA A 63 3.32 -18.29 1.15
N TRP A 64 3.33 -18.52 -0.17
CA TRP A 64 4.44 -18.12 -1.04
C TRP A 64 4.59 -16.59 -1.11
N LEU A 65 3.49 -15.85 -1.29
CA LEU A 65 3.46 -14.40 -1.23
C LEU A 65 4.01 -13.90 0.11
N GLY A 66 3.55 -14.47 1.23
CA GLY A 66 4.01 -14.12 2.57
C GLY A 66 5.51 -14.31 2.77
N ALA A 67 6.06 -15.43 2.31
CA ALA A 67 7.49 -15.70 2.40
C ALA A 67 8.35 -14.68 1.62
N ARG A 68 7.92 -14.30 0.41
CA ARG A 68 8.61 -13.29 -0.41
C ARG A 68 8.46 -11.89 0.19
N THR A 69 7.28 -11.56 0.67
CA THR A 69 7.02 -10.29 1.38
C THR A 69 7.89 -10.16 2.62
N SER A 70 8.02 -11.19 3.44
CA SER A 70 8.87 -11.18 4.65
C SER A 70 10.34 -10.97 4.31
N LEU A 71 10.84 -11.59 3.24
CA LEU A 71 12.22 -11.39 2.78
C LEU A 71 12.46 -9.96 2.31
N MET A 72 11.53 -9.40 1.53
CA MET A 72 11.62 -7.99 1.09
C MET A 72 11.48 -7.02 2.26
N LEU A 73 10.65 -7.34 3.25
CA LEU A 73 10.53 -6.54 4.46
C LEU A 73 11.84 -6.49 5.26
N SER A 74 12.61 -7.60 5.28
CA SER A 74 13.98 -7.60 5.83
C SER A 74 14.89 -6.62 5.09
N VAL A 75 14.82 -6.57 3.74
CA VAL A 75 15.58 -5.64 2.91
C VAL A 75 15.21 -4.18 3.25
N PHE A 76 13.91 -3.85 3.28
CA PHE A 76 13.46 -2.49 3.59
C PHE A 76 13.77 -2.07 5.03
N ARG A 77 13.70 -2.98 6.00
CA ARG A 77 14.11 -2.73 7.38
C ARG A 77 15.60 -2.41 7.49
N LYS A 78 16.47 -3.19 6.82
CA LYS A 78 17.91 -2.91 6.74
C LYS A 78 18.18 -1.57 6.06
N THR A 79 17.45 -1.28 4.97
CA THR A 79 17.52 0.01 4.27
C THR A 79 17.19 1.15 5.21
N SER A 80 16.03 1.12 5.88
CA SER A 80 15.64 2.15 6.83
C SER A 80 16.69 2.35 7.92
N ASN A 81 17.22 1.27 8.50
CA ASN A 81 18.27 1.34 9.53
C ASN A 81 19.58 1.92 9.00
N ALA A 82 19.98 1.60 7.77
CA ALA A 82 21.17 2.18 7.14
C ALA A 82 20.99 3.68 6.88
N LEU A 83 19.84 4.08 6.33
CA LEU A 83 19.49 5.47 6.07
C LEU A 83 19.43 6.31 7.37
N MET A 84 18.95 5.74 8.48
CA MET A 84 18.94 6.43 9.77
C MET A 84 20.35 6.67 10.33
N ARG A 85 21.30 5.77 10.08
CA ARG A 85 22.67 5.84 10.63
C ARG A 85 23.64 6.64 9.79
N ASP A 86 23.43 6.67 8.47
CA ASP A 86 24.37 7.26 7.50
C ASP A 86 23.71 8.37 6.69
N ALA A 87 24.15 9.61 6.89
CA ALA A 87 23.64 10.78 6.18
C ALA A 87 23.99 10.75 4.68
N GLY A 88 25.12 10.14 4.28
CA GLY A 88 25.50 9.98 2.89
C GLY A 88 24.57 9.01 2.14
N LEU A 89 24.21 7.89 2.79
CA LEU A 89 23.19 6.99 2.25
C LEU A 89 21.81 7.67 2.20
N ARG A 90 21.45 8.40 3.26
CA ARG A 90 20.15 9.09 3.36
C ARG A 90 19.98 10.18 2.30
N ALA A 91 21.07 10.83 1.88
CA ALA A 91 21.05 11.81 0.79
C ALA A 91 20.47 11.25 -0.52
N GLN A 92 20.54 9.92 -0.75
CA GLN A 92 19.94 9.27 -1.92
C GLN A 92 18.41 9.35 -1.91
N MET A 93 17.77 9.66 -0.77
CA MET A 93 16.31 9.81 -0.66
C MET A 93 15.81 11.17 -1.11
N ALA A 94 16.71 12.14 -1.34
CA ALA A 94 16.39 13.52 -1.71
C ALA A 94 15.36 14.14 -0.76
N LEU A 95 15.62 14.07 0.55
CA LEU A 95 14.80 14.73 1.55
C LEU A 95 14.96 16.24 1.48
N THR A 96 13.89 16.98 1.70
CA THR A 96 14.00 18.43 1.96
C THR A 96 14.64 18.68 3.32
N PRO A 97 15.16 19.90 3.61
CA PRO A 97 15.73 20.23 4.91
C PRO A 97 14.75 20.00 6.07
N ASP A 98 13.47 20.28 5.87
CA ASP A 98 12.43 20.09 6.89
C ASP A 98 12.13 18.60 7.12
N GLU A 99 12.06 17.81 6.05
CA GLU A 99 11.93 16.36 6.15
C GLU A 99 13.14 15.74 6.87
N GLU A 100 14.36 16.18 6.55
CA GLU A 100 15.60 15.75 7.24
C GLU A 100 15.54 16.08 8.75
N ALA A 101 15.00 17.23 9.12
CA ALA A 101 14.81 17.61 10.52
C ALA A 101 13.80 16.70 11.23
N LEU A 102 12.70 16.35 10.56
CA LEU A 102 11.63 15.49 11.12
C LEU A 102 12.06 14.03 11.28
N VAL A 103 12.72 13.44 10.27
CA VAL A 103 13.14 12.02 10.33
C VAL A 103 14.17 11.76 11.43
N ARG A 104 14.83 12.79 11.93
CA ARG A 104 15.82 12.69 13.02
C ARG A 104 15.23 12.76 14.42
N ILE A 105 13.96 13.09 14.57
CA ILE A 105 13.31 13.14 15.90
C ILE A 105 13.13 11.69 16.39
N PRO A 106 13.60 11.35 17.60
CA PRO A 106 13.42 10.01 18.17
C PRO A 106 11.96 9.63 18.32
N THR A 107 11.61 8.41 17.96
CA THR A 107 10.23 7.90 18.03
C THR A 107 9.86 7.35 19.40
N GLY A 108 10.85 6.92 20.20
CA GLY A 108 10.64 6.28 21.49
C GLY A 108 10.26 4.79 21.43
N TYR A 109 10.35 4.17 20.23
CA TYR A 109 10.12 2.73 20.01
C TYR A 109 11.01 2.23 18.85
N ASP A 110 11.12 0.90 18.66
CA ASP A 110 12.20 0.29 17.90
C ASP A 110 11.97 0.20 16.38
N THR A 111 10.70 0.18 15.92
CA THR A 111 10.41 0.00 14.50
C THR A 111 10.23 1.34 13.77
N ASN A 112 10.78 1.44 12.55
CA ASN A 112 10.47 2.56 11.63
C ASN A 112 9.29 2.23 10.69
N ILE A 113 8.68 1.05 10.83
CA ILE A 113 7.61 0.54 9.95
C ILE A 113 6.47 -0.02 10.83
N PRO A 114 5.74 0.82 11.58
CA PRO A 114 4.62 0.32 12.37
C PRO A 114 3.52 -0.30 11.53
N THR A 115 3.10 0.41 10.48
CA THR A 115 2.18 -0.09 9.46
C THR A 115 2.65 0.36 8.08
N ALA A 116 2.55 -0.52 7.08
CA ALA A 116 2.87 -0.18 5.70
C ALA A 116 2.08 -1.07 4.73
N ARG A 117 2.24 -0.80 3.43
CA ARG A 117 1.75 -1.65 2.35
C ARG A 117 2.78 -1.67 1.23
N LEU A 118 3.06 -2.86 0.69
CA LEU A 118 3.87 -3.04 -0.51
C LEU A 118 2.94 -3.27 -1.69
N ASP A 119 2.85 -2.30 -2.60
CA ASP A 119 2.04 -2.47 -3.80
C ASP A 119 2.76 -3.43 -4.76
N SER A 120 2.04 -4.43 -5.27
CA SER A 120 2.64 -5.51 -6.03
C SER A 120 1.73 -6.14 -7.08
N PHE A 121 2.35 -6.65 -8.14
CA PHE A 121 1.70 -7.53 -9.11
C PHE A 121 2.10 -8.98 -8.82
N PHE A 122 1.11 -9.79 -8.50
CA PHE A 122 1.25 -11.23 -8.30
C PHE A 122 0.61 -11.97 -9.45
N LEU A 123 1.39 -12.77 -10.18
CA LEU A 123 0.93 -13.55 -11.31
C LEU A 123 1.14 -15.05 -11.05
N ARG A 124 0.18 -15.83 -11.48
CA ARG A 124 0.31 -17.28 -11.62
C ARG A 124 0.32 -17.63 -13.09
N HIS A 125 1.35 -18.34 -13.53
CA HIS A 125 1.48 -18.80 -14.91
C HIS A 125 0.85 -20.19 -15.12
N ALA A 126 0.58 -20.52 -16.38
CA ALA A 126 -0.04 -21.78 -16.76
C ALA A 126 0.79 -23.03 -16.38
N ASP A 127 2.10 -22.89 -16.29
CA ASP A 127 3.04 -23.95 -15.86
C ASP A 127 3.11 -24.10 -14.33
N GLY A 128 2.35 -23.31 -13.58
CA GLY A 128 2.33 -23.30 -12.12
C GLY A 128 3.42 -22.43 -11.48
N SER A 129 4.29 -21.82 -12.27
CA SER A 129 5.26 -20.83 -11.76
C SER A 129 4.55 -19.54 -11.31
N ARG A 130 5.24 -18.72 -10.53
CA ARG A 130 4.73 -17.46 -9.99
C ARG A 130 5.71 -16.33 -10.26
N THR A 131 5.17 -15.16 -10.62
CA THR A 131 5.92 -13.90 -10.66
C THR A 131 5.35 -12.95 -9.62
N LEU A 132 6.22 -12.23 -8.93
CA LEU A 132 5.85 -11.19 -7.97
C LEU A 132 6.78 -10.00 -8.16
N ASN A 133 6.21 -8.84 -8.44
CA ASN A 133 6.94 -7.59 -8.56
C ASN A 133 6.37 -6.57 -7.58
N PHE A 134 7.17 -6.14 -6.62
CA PHE A 134 6.85 -5.00 -5.77
C PHE A 134 7.23 -3.70 -6.47
N ILE A 135 6.34 -2.72 -6.47
CA ILE A 135 6.46 -1.50 -7.27
C ILE A 135 6.40 -0.19 -6.48
N GLU A 136 5.95 -0.23 -5.22
CA GLU A 136 5.84 0.93 -4.35
C GLU A 136 5.75 0.51 -2.87
N PHE A 137 6.36 1.33 -1.98
CA PHE A 137 6.28 1.17 -0.53
C PHE A 137 5.41 2.30 0.06
N ASN A 138 4.20 1.98 0.48
CA ASN A 138 3.30 2.93 1.15
C ASN A 138 3.57 2.93 2.66
N GLY A 139 4.51 3.77 3.11
CA GLY A 139 4.99 3.80 4.50
C GLY A 139 4.33 4.85 5.38
N GLU A 140 3.79 5.94 4.81
CA GLU A 140 3.25 7.03 5.63
C GLU A 140 1.80 6.80 6.03
N SER A 141 0.94 6.47 5.06
CA SER A 141 -0.51 6.40 5.25
C SER A 141 -1.13 5.25 4.47
N PRO A 142 -0.75 3.97 4.75
CA PRO A 142 -1.34 2.83 4.05
C PRO A 142 -2.85 2.80 4.33
N ALA A 143 -3.66 2.89 3.27
CA ALA A 143 -5.11 2.86 3.33
C ALA A 143 -5.67 1.48 3.01
N SER A 144 -6.95 1.28 3.29
CA SER A 144 -7.80 0.13 2.97
C SER A 144 -7.73 -1.06 3.92
N MET A 145 -7.01 -0.99 5.03
CA MET A 145 -7.02 -2.06 6.06
C MET A 145 -8.43 -2.26 6.63
N GLY A 146 -9.12 -1.15 6.95
CA GLY A 146 -10.48 -1.17 7.45
C GLY A 146 -11.48 -1.59 6.38
N TYR A 147 -11.34 -1.04 5.19
CA TYR A 147 -12.21 -1.34 4.06
C TYR A 147 -12.13 -2.81 3.63
N SER A 148 -10.94 -3.37 3.47
CA SER A 148 -10.75 -4.75 3.04
C SER A 148 -11.40 -5.75 3.98
N ASP A 149 -11.29 -5.53 5.29
CA ASP A 149 -11.86 -6.40 6.30
C ASP A 149 -13.39 -6.34 6.33
N VAL A 150 -13.97 -5.13 6.34
CA VAL A 150 -15.44 -4.96 6.39
C VAL A 150 -16.08 -5.44 5.08
N LEU A 151 -15.41 -5.25 3.95
CA LEU A 151 -15.85 -5.79 2.67
C LEU A 151 -15.80 -7.33 2.66
N ALA A 152 -14.78 -7.93 3.28
CA ALA A 152 -14.69 -9.38 3.43
C ALA A 152 -15.81 -9.94 4.31
N GLU A 153 -16.12 -9.26 5.42
CA GLU A 153 -17.27 -9.61 6.28
C GLU A 153 -18.58 -9.58 5.47
N LEU A 154 -18.79 -8.53 4.66
CA LEU A 154 -19.96 -8.39 3.82
C LEU A 154 -20.04 -9.49 2.74
N PHE A 155 -18.91 -9.84 2.09
CA PHE A 155 -18.91 -10.95 1.11
C PHE A 155 -19.30 -12.28 1.71
N LEU A 156 -18.92 -12.58 2.97
CA LEU A 156 -19.35 -13.81 3.67
C LEU A 156 -20.87 -13.93 3.85
N GLU A 157 -21.58 -12.82 3.82
CA GLU A 157 -23.05 -12.79 3.94
C GLU A 157 -23.78 -13.01 2.61
N THR A 158 -23.05 -12.95 1.47
CA THR A 158 -23.65 -13.04 0.14
C THR A 158 -24.08 -14.46 -0.23
N PRO A 159 -25.16 -14.63 -1.01
CA PRO A 159 -25.61 -15.94 -1.49
C PRO A 159 -24.55 -16.69 -2.31
N LEU A 160 -23.82 -16.00 -3.19
CA LEU A 160 -22.73 -16.61 -3.97
C LEU A 160 -21.63 -17.18 -3.08
N MET A 161 -21.16 -16.42 -2.07
CA MET A 161 -20.11 -16.88 -1.18
C MET A 161 -20.59 -18.07 -0.33
N ARG A 162 -21.82 -18.03 0.19
CA ARG A 162 -22.40 -19.17 0.95
C ARG A 162 -22.45 -20.43 0.10
N ARG A 163 -22.87 -20.31 -1.17
CA ARG A 163 -22.92 -21.44 -2.11
C ARG A 163 -21.52 -21.94 -2.46
N PHE A 164 -20.57 -21.03 -2.66
CA PHE A 164 -19.15 -21.36 -2.89
C PHE A 164 -18.55 -22.13 -1.70
N GLN A 165 -18.89 -21.71 -0.48
CA GLN A 165 -18.40 -22.34 0.75
C GLN A 165 -18.97 -23.74 0.99
N GLU A 166 -19.94 -24.21 0.24
CA GLU A 166 -20.35 -25.63 0.31
C GLU A 166 -19.25 -26.58 -0.18
N ARG A 167 -18.42 -26.13 -1.14
CA ARG A 167 -17.32 -26.91 -1.71
C ARG A 167 -15.95 -26.49 -1.22
N TYR A 168 -15.73 -25.20 -0.99
CA TYR A 168 -14.42 -24.67 -0.59
C TYR A 168 -14.48 -24.04 0.80
N ASN A 169 -13.45 -24.31 1.64
CA ASN A 169 -13.19 -23.45 2.77
C ASN A 169 -12.59 -22.15 2.24
N ALA A 170 -13.28 -21.02 2.46
CA ALA A 170 -12.83 -19.70 2.07
C ALA A 170 -12.80 -18.83 3.33
N ARG A 171 -11.59 -18.35 3.70
CA ARG A 171 -11.40 -17.50 4.87
C ARG A 171 -10.67 -16.22 4.48
N PRO A 172 -11.15 -15.05 4.93
CA PRO A 172 -10.41 -13.80 4.76
C PRO A 172 -9.23 -13.76 5.74
N ILE A 173 -8.23 -12.93 5.41
CA ILE A 173 -7.17 -12.56 6.34
C ILE A 173 -7.42 -11.11 6.72
N MET A 174 -7.80 -10.90 7.98
CA MET A 174 -8.20 -9.57 8.48
C MET A 174 -6.97 -8.75 8.85
N ALA A 175 -6.86 -7.53 8.34
CA ALA A 175 -5.74 -6.61 8.60
C ALA A 175 -5.89 -5.80 9.89
N ARG A 176 -7.13 -5.46 10.28
CA ARG A 176 -7.41 -4.65 11.48
C ARG A 176 -6.83 -5.23 12.78
N PRO A 177 -6.87 -6.55 13.05
CA PRO A 177 -6.22 -7.13 14.24
C PRO A 177 -4.72 -6.86 14.28
N TYR A 178 -4.02 -7.08 13.16
CA TYR A 178 -2.58 -6.84 13.05
C TYR A 178 -2.26 -5.35 13.25
N ALA A 179 -3.04 -4.46 12.64
CA ALA A 179 -2.88 -3.02 12.82
C ALA A 179 -3.03 -2.62 14.29
N ALA A 180 -4.08 -3.09 14.97
CA ALA A 180 -4.30 -2.78 16.39
C ALA A 180 -3.17 -3.32 17.27
N ASP A 181 -2.69 -4.54 17.00
CA ASP A 181 -1.61 -5.16 17.78
C ASP A 181 -0.28 -4.41 17.58
N ALA A 182 0.04 -3.99 16.33
CA ALA A 182 1.21 -3.18 16.03
C ALA A 182 1.16 -1.83 16.76
N LEU A 183 0.04 -1.12 16.68
CA LEU A 183 -0.12 0.19 17.34
C LEU A 183 -0.04 0.08 18.87
N LEU A 184 -0.64 -0.95 19.45
CA LEU A 184 -0.55 -1.21 20.90
C LEU A 184 0.88 -1.57 21.32
N ARG A 185 1.63 -2.31 20.51
CA ARG A 185 3.01 -2.71 20.81
C ARG A 185 3.95 -1.50 20.83
N ILE A 186 3.91 -0.64 19.81
CA ILE A 186 4.75 0.56 19.81
C ILE A 186 4.37 1.52 20.92
N TYR A 187 3.09 1.66 21.24
CA TYR A 187 2.65 2.46 22.38
C TYR A 187 3.17 1.90 23.71
N ALA A 188 3.11 0.58 23.90
CA ALA A 188 3.66 -0.07 25.10
C ALA A 188 5.17 0.17 25.23
N GLN A 189 5.94 0.07 24.14
CA GLN A 189 7.38 0.39 24.14
C GLN A 189 7.62 1.86 24.51
N TRP A 190 6.93 2.78 23.84
CA TRP A 190 7.05 4.22 24.09
C TRP A 190 6.70 4.58 25.55
N LYS A 191 5.70 3.90 26.13
CA LYS A 191 5.24 4.10 27.52
C LYS A 191 6.06 3.35 28.58
N GLY A 192 7.20 2.76 28.22
CA GLY A 192 8.05 1.98 29.13
C GLY A 192 7.48 0.61 29.49
N ASN A 193 6.89 -0.07 28.51
CA ASN A 193 6.25 -1.41 28.62
C ASN A 193 5.00 -1.43 29.51
N SER A 194 4.25 -0.33 29.57
CA SER A 194 2.96 -0.25 30.26
C SER A 194 1.89 -1.10 29.55
N SER A 195 0.95 -1.61 30.33
CA SER A 195 -0.28 -2.24 29.83
C SER A 195 -1.40 -1.23 29.54
N ASP A 196 -1.15 0.06 29.75
CA ASP A 196 -2.11 1.13 29.51
C ASP A 196 -2.56 1.14 28.05
N LYS A 197 -3.76 1.60 27.81
CA LYS A 197 -4.30 1.75 26.46
C LYS A 197 -4.16 3.22 26.02
N PRO A 198 -3.81 3.46 24.73
CA PRO A 198 -3.61 4.81 24.24
C PRO A 198 -4.92 5.62 24.19
N ARG A 199 -4.78 6.92 24.41
CA ARG A 199 -5.73 7.93 24.00
C ARG A 199 -5.31 8.46 22.64
N MET A 200 -5.94 7.92 21.59
CA MET A 200 -5.51 8.08 20.21
C MET A 200 -6.25 9.20 19.50
N ALA A 201 -5.53 10.02 18.75
CA ALA A 201 -6.07 10.84 17.67
C ALA A 201 -5.75 10.18 16.32
N ILE A 202 -6.75 9.96 15.47
CA ILE A 202 -6.56 9.69 14.03
C ILE A 202 -6.57 11.06 13.36
N VAL A 203 -5.45 11.43 12.71
CA VAL A 203 -5.23 12.80 12.19
C VAL A 203 -5.05 12.79 10.69
N ASP A 204 -5.98 13.43 9.98
CA ASP A 204 -5.90 13.68 8.54
C ASP A 204 -6.72 14.92 8.14
N TRP A 205 -6.68 15.33 6.88
CA TRP A 205 -7.54 16.41 6.38
C TRP A 205 -9.02 16.02 6.39
N ALA A 206 -9.90 17.02 6.50
CA ALA A 206 -11.35 16.78 6.57
C ALA A 206 -11.93 16.14 5.30
N ASP A 207 -11.39 16.54 4.13
CA ASP A 207 -11.98 16.23 2.82
C ASP A 207 -11.26 15.09 2.08
N VAL A 208 -10.55 14.20 2.81
CA VAL A 208 -9.90 13.06 2.16
C VAL A 208 -10.91 11.95 1.82
N PRO A 209 -10.77 11.29 0.67
CA PRO A 209 -11.69 10.21 0.25
C PRO A 209 -11.72 9.02 1.22
N THR A 210 -10.72 8.89 2.10
CA THR A 210 -10.56 7.82 3.08
C THR A 210 -11.23 8.10 4.43
N THR A 211 -11.90 9.25 4.62
CA THR A 211 -12.59 9.60 5.88
C THR A 211 -13.50 8.50 6.43
N PRO A 212 -14.31 7.77 5.60
CA PRO A 212 -15.12 6.66 6.10
C PRO A 212 -14.30 5.54 6.73
N GLU A 213 -13.10 5.26 6.21
CA GLU A 213 -12.21 4.26 6.79
C GLU A 213 -11.74 4.63 8.20
N PHE A 214 -11.56 5.91 8.49
CA PHE A 214 -11.17 6.35 9.84
C PHE A 214 -12.24 6.01 10.88
N THR A 215 -13.51 6.13 10.50
CA THR A 215 -14.64 5.71 11.37
C THR A 215 -14.62 4.20 11.60
N ILE A 216 -14.39 3.41 10.55
CA ILE A 216 -14.27 1.94 10.64
C ILE A 216 -13.12 1.55 11.58
N LEU A 217 -11.93 2.14 11.39
CA LEU A 217 -10.75 1.86 12.22
C LEU A 217 -10.96 2.34 13.67
N ALA A 218 -11.49 3.55 13.88
CA ALA A 218 -11.77 4.07 15.21
C ALA A 218 -12.73 3.16 15.99
N ASN A 219 -13.80 2.69 15.34
CA ASN A 219 -14.74 1.77 15.96
C ASN A 219 -14.06 0.46 16.34
N TYR A 220 -13.24 -0.10 15.46
CA TYR A 220 -12.49 -1.32 15.75
C TYR A 220 -11.48 -1.10 16.91
N PHE A 221 -10.71 -0.02 16.90
CA PHE A 221 -9.73 0.26 17.95
C PHE A 221 -10.38 0.47 19.32
N ARG A 222 -11.60 1.05 19.37
CA ARG A 222 -12.39 1.14 20.62
C ARG A 222 -12.74 -0.25 21.15
N THR A 223 -13.04 -1.25 20.31
CA THR A 223 -13.26 -2.63 20.79
C THR A 223 -12.01 -3.26 21.37
N ARG A 224 -10.82 -2.74 21.03
CA ARG A 224 -9.52 -3.15 21.60
C ARG A 224 -9.13 -2.35 22.85
N GLY A 225 -10.03 -1.52 23.38
CA GLY A 225 -9.86 -0.75 24.60
C GLY A 225 -9.16 0.60 24.44
N MET A 226 -8.93 1.07 23.22
CA MET A 226 -8.36 2.39 22.96
C MET A 226 -9.45 3.46 23.02
N THR A 227 -9.12 4.65 23.53
CA THR A 227 -9.95 5.84 23.33
C THR A 227 -9.53 6.48 22.01
N VAL A 228 -10.48 6.80 21.12
CA VAL A 228 -10.14 7.31 19.78
C VAL A 228 -10.98 8.54 19.44
N VAL A 229 -10.29 9.60 19.03
CA VAL A 229 -10.84 10.82 18.45
C VAL A 229 -10.36 10.92 16.98
N ILE A 230 -11.21 11.40 16.08
CA ILE A 230 -10.82 11.73 14.69
C ILE A 230 -10.80 13.24 14.59
N CYS A 231 -9.68 13.80 14.11
CA CYS A 231 -9.51 15.25 14.01
C CYS A 231 -8.65 15.63 12.79
N THR A 232 -8.68 16.91 12.46
CA THR A 232 -7.74 17.51 11.50
C THR A 232 -6.48 18.00 12.19
N PRO A 233 -5.38 18.28 11.46
CA PRO A 233 -4.19 18.90 12.04
C PRO A 233 -4.49 20.21 12.76
N ASP A 234 -5.40 21.05 12.24
CA ASP A 234 -5.81 22.34 12.83
C ASP A 234 -6.52 22.19 14.21
N GLU A 235 -7.00 21.02 14.55
CA GLU A 235 -7.72 20.73 15.79
C GLU A 235 -6.82 20.15 16.88
N LEU A 236 -5.49 20.23 16.68
CA LEU A 236 -4.48 19.83 17.65
C LEU A 236 -3.91 21.04 18.38
N ASP A 237 -3.75 20.93 19.71
CA ASP A 237 -3.12 21.92 20.57
C ASP A 237 -2.06 21.27 21.46
N PHE A 238 -0.89 21.88 21.59
CA PHE A 238 0.15 21.43 22.53
C PHE A 238 0.33 22.45 23.63
N VAL A 239 -0.23 22.16 24.81
CA VAL A 239 -0.28 23.09 25.96
C VAL A 239 0.13 22.37 27.25
N GLY A 240 1.01 23.00 28.00
CA GLY A 240 1.44 22.48 29.31
C GLY A 240 2.15 21.11 29.20
N GLY A 241 2.84 20.85 28.10
CA GLY A 241 3.53 19.59 27.86
C GLY A 241 2.62 18.40 27.49
N LYS A 242 1.39 18.67 27.08
CA LYS A 242 0.39 17.68 26.70
C LYS A 242 -0.23 18.04 25.35
N LEU A 243 -0.49 17.02 24.52
CA LEU A 243 -1.21 17.17 23.26
C LEU A 243 -2.71 16.97 23.49
N TYR A 244 -3.50 17.83 22.87
CA TYR A 244 -4.95 17.77 22.87
C TYR A 244 -5.47 17.71 21.43
N ALA A 245 -6.52 16.93 21.21
CA ALA A 245 -7.25 16.84 19.96
C ALA A 245 -8.72 17.19 20.23
N LYS A 246 -9.25 18.24 19.60
CA LYS A 246 -10.62 18.75 19.90
C LYS A 246 -10.85 19.01 21.40
N GLY A 247 -9.82 19.47 22.11
CA GLY A 247 -9.85 19.72 23.55
C GLY A 247 -9.71 18.47 24.44
N GLU A 248 -9.64 17.26 23.88
CA GLU A 248 -9.42 16.02 24.61
C GLU A 248 -7.93 15.67 24.67
N PHE A 249 -7.43 15.28 25.84
CA PHE A 249 -6.04 14.82 25.99
C PHE A 249 -5.78 13.55 25.20
N VAL A 250 -4.71 13.57 24.41
CA VAL A 250 -4.22 12.43 23.64
C VAL A 250 -2.73 12.21 23.87
N ASP A 251 -2.31 10.96 23.95
CA ASP A 251 -0.91 10.55 24.09
C ASP A 251 -0.44 9.62 22.96
N PHE A 252 -1.31 9.40 21.96
CA PHE A 252 -1.02 8.67 20.74
C PHE A 252 -1.62 9.37 19.52
N VAL A 253 -0.84 9.53 18.46
CA VAL A 253 -1.31 10.02 17.15
C VAL A 253 -1.16 8.92 16.13
N TYR A 254 -2.26 8.48 15.53
CA TYR A 254 -2.23 7.73 14.27
C TYR A 254 -2.27 8.73 13.12
N LYS A 255 -1.06 9.08 12.66
CA LYS A 255 -0.85 10.08 11.61
C LYS A 255 -1.24 9.51 10.26
N ARG A 256 -2.28 10.08 9.66
CA ARG A 256 -2.73 9.76 8.30
C ARG A 256 -2.33 10.86 7.31
N VAL A 257 -2.25 12.11 7.77
CA VAL A 257 -1.76 13.24 6.98
C VAL A 257 -0.34 12.98 6.48
N LEU A 258 -0.09 13.23 5.21
CA LEU A 258 1.24 13.08 4.61
C LEU A 258 2.19 14.15 5.14
N THR A 259 3.44 13.76 5.37
CA THR A 259 4.48 14.67 5.88
C THR A 259 4.67 15.88 4.98
N THR A 260 4.69 15.67 3.66
CA THR A 260 4.84 16.76 2.68
C THR A 260 3.70 17.76 2.76
N GLU A 261 2.44 17.30 2.86
CA GLU A 261 1.26 18.17 2.99
C GLU A 261 1.27 18.95 4.31
N LEU A 262 1.66 18.29 5.40
CA LEU A 262 1.79 18.93 6.72
C LEU A 262 2.84 20.04 6.67
N LEU A 263 4.02 19.76 6.10
CA LEU A 263 5.11 20.72 5.96
C LEU A 263 4.78 21.88 5.02
N GLN A 264 4.09 21.62 3.92
CA GLN A 264 3.64 22.66 2.99
C GLN A 264 2.69 23.66 3.67
N ARG A 265 1.86 23.21 4.61
CA ARG A 265 0.88 24.05 5.27
C ARG A 265 1.40 24.75 6.52
N TYR A 266 2.26 24.10 7.30
CA TYR A 266 2.69 24.62 8.62
C TYR A 266 4.20 24.73 8.78
N GLY A 267 5.00 24.23 7.83
CA GLY A 267 6.43 24.07 8.07
C GLY A 267 6.69 23.15 9.27
N LEU A 268 7.66 23.53 10.07
CA LEU A 268 8.01 22.79 11.30
C LEU A 268 7.28 23.32 12.57
N ASP A 269 6.41 24.31 12.40
CA ASP A 269 5.68 24.96 13.52
C ASP A 269 4.25 24.36 13.61
N HIS A 270 4.16 23.21 14.29
CA HIS A 270 2.89 22.51 14.44
C HIS A 270 2.81 21.74 15.78
N PRO A 271 1.66 21.77 16.51
CA PRO A 271 1.49 21.13 17.82
C PRO A 271 1.90 19.65 17.88
N MET A 272 1.64 18.87 16.82
CA MET A 272 2.04 17.45 16.73
C MET A 272 3.57 17.30 16.69
N ILE A 273 4.26 18.18 15.98
CA ILE A 273 5.73 18.18 15.87
C ILE A 273 6.36 18.58 17.21
N ASP A 274 5.82 19.61 17.86
CA ASP A 274 6.31 20.06 19.17
C ASP A 274 6.07 19.01 20.27
N ALA A 275 4.91 18.36 20.26
CA ALA A 275 4.63 17.25 21.18
C ALA A 275 5.59 16.06 20.96
N LEU A 276 5.92 15.74 19.70
CA LEU A 276 6.90 14.69 19.39
C LEU A 276 8.31 15.08 19.87
N ARG A 277 8.76 16.32 19.60
CA ARG A 277 10.06 16.83 20.08
C ARG A 277 10.18 16.79 21.59
N ALA A 278 9.08 17.07 22.28
CA ALA A 278 9.00 17.00 23.74
C ALA A 278 8.90 15.57 24.30
N GLY A 279 8.79 14.54 23.45
CA GLY A 279 8.54 13.15 23.88
C GLY A 279 7.17 12.97 24.56
N ALA A 280 6.21 13.88 24.33
CA ALA A 280 4.91 13.90 24.97
C ALA A 280 3.84 13.07 24.27
N VAL A 281 4.12 12.56 23.07
CA VAL A 281 3.20 11.78 22.25
C VAL A 281 3.92 10.66 21.50
N CYS A 282 3.30 9.49 21.42
CA CYS A 282 3.67 8.42 20.50
C CYS A 282 3.01 8.69 19.13
N ILE A 283 3.77 8.65 18.04
CA ILE A 283 3.23 8.86 16.69
C ILE A 283 3.44 7.61 15.84
N ALA A 284 2.38 7.08 15.26
CA ALA A 284 2.39 6.09 14.18
C ALA A 284 1.58 6.63 12.97
N ASN A 285 2.05 6.56 11.74
CA ASN A 285 3.40 6.19 11.36
C ASN A 285 4.33 7.38 11.64
N PRO A 286 5.56 7.13 12.12
CA PRO A 286 6.49 8.19 12.46
C PRO A 286 7.01 8.89 11.20
N PHE A 287 7.57 10.09 11.35
CA PHE A 287 8.16 10.80 10.21
C PHE A 287 9.31 10.03 9.55
N THR A 288 9.99 9.13 10.27
CA THR A 288 11.01 8.22 9.70
C THR A 288 10.48 7.31 8.58
N CYS A 289 9.15 7.05 8.54
CA CYS A 289 8.53 6.30 7.45
C CYS A 289 8.73 6.95 6.07
N LYS A 290 8.96 8.28 6.04
CA LYS A 290 9.27 9.04 4.83
C LYS A 290 10.43 8.47 4.04
N LEU A 291 11.44 7.93 4.71
CA LEU A 291 12.62 7.32 4.09
C LEU A 291 12.27 6.18 3.13
N LEU A 292 11.26 5.37 3.49
CA LEU A 292 10.83 4.26 2.65
C LEU A 292 9.66 4.63 1.74
N HIS A 293 8.86 5.63 2.13
CA HIS A 293 7.74 6.12 1.33
C HIS A 293 8.21 6.78 0.03
N LYS A 294 9.34 7.50 0.07
CA LYS A 294 9.95 8.04 -1.16
C LYS A 294 10.32 6.91 -2.11
N LYS A 295 9.95 7.05 -3.38
CA LYS A 295 10.17 6.03 -4.42
C LYS A 295 11.65 5.75 -4.67
N ALA A 296 12.53 6.69 -4.32
CA ALA A 296 13.99 6.49 -4.28
C ALA A 296 14.39 5.28 -3.42
N SER A 297 13.58 4.83 -2.47
CA SER A 297 13.83 3.60 -1.69
C SER A 297 13.96 2.36 -2.58
N PHE A 298 13.17 2.26 -3.65
CA PHE A 298 13.28 1.19 -4.66
C PHE A 298 14.54 1.32 -5.51
N ALA A 299 14.90 2.54 -5.88
CA ALA A 299 16.19 2.80 -6.55
C ALA A 299 17.35 2.42 -5.63
N PHE A 300 17.29 2.76 -4.34
CA PHE A 300 18.30 2.45 -3.34
C PHE A 300 18.55 0.94 -3.21
N VAL A 301 17.48 0.13 -3.06
CA VAL A 301 17.64 -1.31 -2.83
C VAL A 301 18.09 -2.06 -4.09
N SER A 302 17.80 -1.54 -5.29
CA SER A 302 18.20 -2.16 -6.56
C SER A 302 19.48 -1.60 -7.16
N ASP A 303 20.10 -0.56 -6.55
CA ASP A 303 21.35 0.06 -7.02
C ASP A 303 22.56 -0.78 -6.59
N GLU A 304 23.42 -1.11 -7.54
CA GLU A 304 24.67 -1.86 -7.32
C GLU A 304 25.56 -1.25 -6.26
N ARG A 305 25.53 0.07 -6.07
CA ARG A 305 26.33 0.79 -5.06
C ARG A 305 25.98 0.39 -3.64
N ASN A 306 24.72 -0.01 -3.40
CA ASN A 306 24.18 -0.34 -2.10
C ASN A 306 24.10 -1.86 -1.84
N ALA A 307 24.47 -2.70 -2.83
CA ALA A 307 24.35 -4.16 -2.75
C ALA A 307 25.09 -4.75 -1.52
N HIS A 308 26.18 -4.13 -1.08
CA HIS A 308 26.96 -4.56 0.08
C HIS A 308 26.21 -4.53 1.42
N LEU A 309 25.07 -3.83 1.48
CA LEU A 309 24.21 -3.77 2.67
C LEU A 309 23.35 -5.03 2.87
N PHE A 310 23.23 -5.85 1.83
CA PHE A 310 22.31 -6.98 1.77
C PHE A 310 23.05 -8.31 1.66
N THR A 311 22.48 -9.36 2.24
CA THR A 311 22.99 -10.73 2.05
C THR A 311 22.81 -11.20 0.60
N ALA A 312 23.50 -12.25 0.19
CA ALA A 312 23.34 -12.81 -1.15
C ALA A 312 21.88 -13.26 -1.44
N GLU A 313 21.17 -13.79 -0.44
CA GLU A 313 19.77 -14.16 -0.55
C GLU A 313 18.86 -12.93 -0.77
N GLU A 314 19.10 -11.86 -0.01
CA GLU A 314 18.36 -10.60 -0.15
C GLU A 314 18.65 -9.93 -1.50
N GLN A 315 19.90 -9.92 -1.97
CA GLN A 315 20.25 -9.41 -3.31
C GLN A 315 19.53 -10.21 -4.40
N ALA A 316 19.49 -11.53 -4.32
CA ALA A 316 18.76 -12.37 -5.25
C ALA A 316 17.25 -12.09 -5.21
N ALA A 317 16.69 -11.87 -4.02
CA ALA A 317 15.28 -11.49 -3.88
C ALA A 317 14.98 -10.11 -4.47
N VAL A 318 15.86 -9.13 -4.28
CA VAL A 318 15.73 -7.81 -4.91
C VAL A 318 15.74 -7.94 -6.43
N GLN A 319 16.69 -8.68 -7.01
CA GLN A 319 16.76 -8.91 -8.46
C GLN A 319 15.51 -9.60 -9.02
N LEU A 320 14.87 -10.47 -8.23
CA LEU A 320 13.70 -11.24 -8.66
C LEU A 320 12.38 -10.47 -8.48
N HIS A 321 12.28 -9.64 -7.45
CA HIS A 321 11.01 -9.07 -7.00
C HIS A 321 10.93 -7.54 -7.07
N ILE A 322 12.03 -6.84 -7.29
CA ILE A 322 12.05 -5.38 -7.53
C ILE A 322 12.39 -5.14 -9.00
N PRO A 323 11.48 -4.59 -9.81
CA PRO A 323 11.81 -4.16 -11.15
C PRO A 323 13.02 -3.21 -11.09
N TRP A 324 13.96 -3.37 -12.04
CA TRP A 324 15.14 -2.50 -12.08
C TRP A 324 14.73 -1.03 -11.95
N THR A 325 15.31 -0.33 -10.98
CA THR A 325 14.91 1.02 -10.62
C THR A 325 16.14 1.88 -10.37
N ARG A 326 16.15 3.11 -10.91
CA ARG A 326 17.20 4.09 -10.66
C ARG A 326 16.62 5.47 -10.40
N THR A 327 17.24 6.22 -9.51
CA THR A 327 17.00 7.67 -9.43
C THR A 327 17.56 8.33 -10.68
N VAL A 328 16.78 9.22 -11.29
CA VAL A 328 17.21 9.98 -12.48
C VAL A 328 18.36 10.90 -12.10
N ALA A 329 19.50 10.74 -12.74
CA ALA A 329 20.69 11.55 -12.52
C ALA A 329 21.68 11.35 -13.67
N GLU A 330 22.56 12.34 -13.89
CA GLU A 330 23.69 12.22 -14.81
C GLU A 330 24.77 11.28 -14.21
N ARG A 331 24.69 9.99 -14.55
CA ARG A 331 25.62 8.98 -14.04
C ARG A 331 25.69 7.72 -14.91
N ASN A 332 26.80 7.01 -14.76
CA ASN A 332 26.87 5.61 -15.18
C ASN A 332 26.31 4.69 -14.10
N THR A 333 25.66 3.61 -14.51
CA THR A 333 25.13 2.55 -13.65
C THR A 333 25.14 1.21 -14.40
N LEU A 334 24.71 0.15 -13.75
CA LEU A 334 24.47 -1.13 -14.40
C LEU A 334 23.00 -1.27 -14.80
N ASP A 335 22.73 -1.78 -16.00
CA ASP A 335 21.40 -2.22 -16.38
C ASP A 335 21.02 -3.53 -15.65
N LYS A 336 19.82 -4.07 -15.92
CA LYS A 336 19.33 -5.32 -15.30
C LYS A 336 20.16 -6.57 -15.66
N HIS A 337 20.98 -6.49 -16.71
CA HIS A 337 21.84 -7.58 -17.16
C HIS A 337 23.29 -7.40 -16.71
N GLY A 338 23.59 -6.35 -15.95
CA GLY A 338 24.93 -6.03 -15.45
C GLY A 338 25.82 -5.29 -16.44
N ALA A 339 25.28 -4.83 -17.58
CA ALA A 339 26.02 -4.02 -18.54
C ALA A 339 26.10 -2.55 -18.05
N ARG A 340 27.28 -1.94 -18.21
CA ARG A 340 27.48 -0.52 -17.87
C ARG A 340 26.79 0.36 -18.89
N ILE A 341 25.96 1.29 -18.42
CA ILE A 341 25.19 2.24 -19.23
C ILE A 341 25.40 3.67 -18.72
N ASP A 342 25.27 4.63 -19.62
CA ASP A 342 25.02 6.04 -19.27
C ASP A 342 23.50 6.20 -19.12
N LEU A 343 23.06 6.55 -17.90
CA LEU A 343 21.68 6.42 -17.48
C LEU A 343 20.70 7.23 -18.33
N LEU A 344 20.97 8.53 -18.57
CA LEU A 344 20.00 9.40 -19.24
C LEU A 344 19.82 9.06 -20.74
N PRO A 345 20.89 8.93 -21.55
CA PRO A 345 20.75 8.49 -22.94
C PRO A 345 20.13 7.09 -23.06
N TRP A 346 20.48 6.18 -22.14
CA TRP A 346 19.89 4.84 -22.12
C TRP A 346 18.39 4.89 -21.81
N ALA A 347 17.98 5.66 -20.79
CA ALA A 347 16.58 5.79 -20.40
C ALA A 347 15.72 6.44 -21.50
N SER A 348 16.27 7.42 -22.22
CA SER A 348 15.62 8.01 -23.40
C SER A 348 15.35 6.96 -24.48
N HIS A 349 16.35 6.12 -24.81
CA HIS A 349 16.19 5.06 -25.82
C HIS A 349 15.30 3.89 -25.37
N GLN A 350 15.29 3.56 -24.08
CA GLN A 350 14.52 2.44 -23.52
C GLN A 350 13.12 2.85 -23.03
N ARG A 351 12.63 4.02 -23.41
CA ARG A 351 11.34 4.60 -23.00
C ARG A 351 10.20 3.58 -22.92
N GLU A 352 10.02 2.75 -23.95
CA GLU A 352 8.91 1.80 -24.03
C GLU A 352 8.95 0.68 -22.99
N SER A 353 10.06 0.49 -22.29
CA SER A 353 10.25 -0.48 -21.23
C SER A 353 10.24 0.14 -19.83
N LEU A 354 10.05 1.46 -19.71
CA LEU A 354 10.23 2.20 -18.48
C LEU A 354 8.97 2.99 -18.06
N VAL A 355 8.90 3.25 -16.76
CA VAL A 355 7.94 4.17 -16.14
C VAL A 355 8.76 5.21 -15.37
N LEU A 356 8.46 6.49 -15.56
CA LEU A 356 9.01 7.60 -14.77
C LEU A 356 8.04 7.97 -13.67
N LYS A 357 8.51 8.04 -12.42
CA LYS A 357 7.67 8.33 -11.24
C LYS A 357 8.31 9.44 -10.42
N PRO A 358 7.57 10.51 -10.08
CA PRO A 358 8.05 11.50 -9.10
C PRO A 358 8.41 10.81 -7.78
N ASN A 359 9.45 11.30 -7.10
CA ASN A 359 9.97 10.67 -5.88
C ASN A 359 8.95 10.65 -4.73
N ASP A 360 8.09 11.66 -4.64
CA ASP A 360 7.25 11.93 -3.47
C ASP A 360 5.80 12.30 -3.82
N GLU A 361 5.19 11.58 -4.75
CA GLU A 361 3.78 11.74 -5.11
C GLU A 361 3.02 10.43 -4.91
N TYR A 362 1.71 10.52 -4.78
CA TYR A 362 0.82 9.38 -4.55
C TYR A 362 -0.33 9.33 -5.56
N GLY A 363 -1.05 8.21 -5.60
CA GLY A 363 -2.23 8.04 -6.44
C GLY A 363 -1.94 8.11 -7.94
N GLY A 364 -0.71 7.87 -8.38
CA GLY A 364 -0.29 7.91 -9.77
C GLY A 364 -0.08 9.31 -10.35
N LYS A 365 -0.15 10.35 -9.53
CA LYS A 365 0.06 11.73 -9.97
C LYS A 365 1.50 11.91 -10.50
N GLY A 366 1.62 12.49 -11.69
CA GLY A 366 2.90 12.75 -12.35
C GLY A 366 3.62 11.50 -12.88
N VAL A 367 3.02 10.32 -12.81
CA VAL A 367 3.59 9.09 -13.39
C VAL A 367 3.47 9.15 -14.90
N LEU A 368 4.59 8.96 -15.60
CA LEU A 368 4.63 8.83 -17.05
C LEU A 368 4.92 7.38 -17.43
N ILE A 369 4.02 6.80 -18.21
CA ILE A 369 4.12 5.46 -18.74
C ILE A 369 4.83 5.55 -20.09
N GLY A 370 6.07 5.07 -20.19
CA GLY A 370 6.92 5.33 -21.35
C GLY A 370 6.34 4.83 -22.67
N TRP A 371 5.64 3.68 -22.68
CA TRP A 371 5.00 3.15 -23.92
C TRP A 371 3.69 3.87 -24.29
N GLU A 372 3.16 4.74 -23.44
CA GLU A 372 1.97 5.57 -23.67
C GLU A 372 2.33 7.05 -23.87
N THR A 373 3.63 7.42 -23.72
CA THR A 373 4.14 8.78 -23.78
C THR A 373 4.98 8.96 -25.06
N ASP A 374 4.85 10.09 -25.76
CA ASP A 374 5.71 10.39 -26.91
C ASP A 374 7.15 10.71 -26.48
N GLN A 375 8.11 10.56 -27.41
CA GLN A 375 9.53 10.71 -27.12
C GLN A 375 9.90 12.10 -26.58
N ARG A 376 9.34 13.16 -27.15
CA ARG A 376 9.65 14.52 -26.73
C ARG A 376 9.20 14.81 -25.30
N THR A 377 7.97 14.40 -24.97
CA THR A 377 7.43 14.53 -23.61
C THR A 377 8.25 13.73 -22.61
N TRP A 378 8.66 12.50 -22.97
CA TRP A 378 9.50 11.66 -22.15
C TRP A 378 10.87 12.27 -21.87
N ASP A 379 11.57 12.75 -22.93
CA ASP A 379 12.89 13.35 -22.81
C ASP A 379 12.85 14.64 -21.96
N SER A 380 11.85 15.48 -22.18
CA SER A 380 11.64 16.69 -21.36
C SER A 380 11.39 16.35 -19.89
N ALA A 381 10.68 15.25 -19.60
CA ALA A 381 10.44 14.81 -18.23
C ALA A 381 11.71 14.23 -17.57
N LEU A 382 12.56 13.52 -18.32
CA LEU A 382 13.86 13.07 -17.84
C LEU A 382 14.80 14.25 -17.49
N GLU A 383 14.80 15.29 -18.32
CA GLU A 383 15.56 16.52 -18.05
C GLU A 383 15.05 17.22 -16.79
N ALA A 384 13.75 17.40 -16.64
CA ALA A 384 13.15 18.02 -15.45
C ALA A 384 13.42 17.22 -14.17
N ALA A 385 13.52 15.89 -14.25
CA ALA A 385 13.75 15.00 -13.13
C ALA A 385 15.18 15.10 -12.54
N ILE A 386 16.10 15.85 -13.15
CA ILE A 386 17.43 16.16 -12.61
C ILE A 386 17.28 17.15 -11.45
N GLU A 387 16.37 18.12 -11.56
CA GLU A 387 16.12 19.14 -10.54
C GLU A 387 14.98 18.76 -9.60
N ASP A 388 13.92 18.11 -10.13
CA ASP A 388 12.78 17.61 -9.37
C ASP A 388 12.89 16.07 -9.26
N PRO A 389 13.37 15.54 -8.12
CA PRO A 389 13.76 14.14 -8.00
C PRO A 389 12.69 13.16 -8.42
N ALA A 390 13.03 12.25 -9.31
CA ALA A 390 12.19 11.19 -9.81
C ALA A 390 12.99 9.88 -9.96
N ILE A 391 12.27 8.78 -10.10
CA ILE A 391 12.85 7.47 -10.45
C ILE A 391 12.39 7.02 -11.82
N ILE A 392 13.22 6.29 -12.52
CA ILE A 392 12.82 5.40 -13.60
C ILE A 392 12.78 3.97 -13.09
N GLN A 393 11.72 3.26 -13.43
CA GLN A 393 11.51 1.87 -13.04
C GLN A 393 11.14 1.05 -14.28
N GLU A 394 11.70 -0.15 -14.38
CA GLU A 394 11.34 -1.07 -15.45
C GLU A 394 9.87 -1.47 -15.36
N ARG A 395 9.26 -1.68 -16.52
CA ARG A 395 7.89 -2.18 -16.63
C ARG A 395 7.74 -3.54 -15.96
N ALA A 396 6.86 -3.63 -14.96
CA ALA A 396 6.46 -4.89 -14.36
C ALA A 396 5.44 -5.63 -15.23
N GLU A 397 5.44 -6.95 -15.17
CA GLU A 397 4.36 -7.75 -15.72
C GLU A 397 3.12 -7.60 -14.85
N ILE A 398 1.95 -7.41 -15.47
CA ILE A 398 0.70 -7.09 -14.79
C ILE A 398 -0.26 -8.27 -14.92
N ALA A 399 -0.93 -8.64 -13.82
CA ALA A 399 -1.95 -9.65 -13.80
C ALA A 399 -3.27 -9.13 -14.39
N TYR A 400 -3.91 -9.96 -15.20
CA TYR A 400 -5.27 -9.73 -15.70
C TYR A 400 -6.14 -10.93 -15.34
N GLU A 401 -7.32 -10.65 -14.77
CA GLU A 401 -8.33 -11.67 -14.47
C GLU A 401 -9.72 -11.18 -14.88
N ASP A 402 -10.60 -12.15 -15.19
CA ASP A 402 -12.01 -11.87 -15.46
C ASP A 402 -12.82 -11.80 -14.17
N PHE A 403 -13.58 -10.72 -14.01
CA PHE A 403 -14.47 -10.51 -12.88
C PHE A 403 -15.92 -10.33 -13.34
N PRO A 404 -16.86 -11.07 -12.73
CA PRO A 404 -18.30 -10.92 -13.01
C PRO A 404 -18.83 -9.64 -12.38
N ARG A 405 -19.69 -8.93 -13.12
CA ARG A 405 -20.48 -7.79 -12.64
C ARG A 405 -21.90 -7.84 -13.20
N LEU A 406 -22.81 -7.09 -12.62
CA LEU A 406 -24.11 -6.83 -13.27
C LEU A 406 -23.99 -5.61 -14.17
N ASP A 407 -24.57 -5.70 -15.36
CA ASP A 407 -24.78 -4.54 -16.24
C ASP A 407 -26.02 -3.73 -15.77
N ALA A 408 -26.29 -2.62 -16.44
CA ALA A 408 -27.43 -1.76 -16.13
C ALA A 408 -28.81 -2.44 -16.30
N ARG A 409 -28.86 -3.64 -16.91
CA ARG A 409 -30.08 -4.44 -17.14
C ARG A 409 -30.19 -5.60 -16.15
N GLY A 410 -29.24 -5.72 -15.20
CA GLY A 410 -29.15 -6.84 -14.26
C GLY A 410 -28.61 -8.14 -14.88
N SER A 411 -27.99 -8.07 -16.07
CA SER A 411 -27.37 -9.24 -16.68
C SER A 411 -25.92 -9.39 -16.24
N VAL A 412 -25.47 -10.63 -16.09
CA VAL A 412 -24.06 -10.92 -15.74
C VAL A 412 -23.17 -10.64 -16.94
N GLU A 413 -22.17 -9.79 -16.73
CA GLU A 413 -21.11 -9.49 -17.69
C GLU A 413 -19.74 -9.88 -17.08
N MET A 414 -18.97 -10.65 -17.84
CA MET A 414 -17.58 -10.94 -17.49
C MET A 414 -16.66 -9.85 -18.06
N GLY A 415 -15.90 -9.20 -17.21
CA GLY A 415 -15.00 -8.14 -17.64
C GLY A 415 -13.57 -8.37 -17.17
N GLN A 416 -12.62 -8.32 -18.11
CA GLN A 416 -11.20 -8.39 -17.79
C GLN A 416 -10.78 -7.17 -16.96
N ARG A 417 -10.05 -7.42 -15.89
CA ARG A 417 -9.49 -6.40 -14.99
C ARG A 417 -8.01 -6.64 -14.80
N LEU A 418 -7.27 -5.55 -14.77
CA LEU A 418 -5.93 -5.50 -14.22
C LEU A 418 -6.06 -5.65 -12.71
N VAL A 419 -5.19 -6.47 -12.10
CA VAL A 419 -5.24 -6.83 -10.68
C VAL A 419 -3.90 -6.54 -10.02
N ASP A 420 -3.91 -5.86 -8.90
CA ASP A 420 -2.79 -5.89 -7.96
C ASP A 420 -3.17 -6.62 -6.66
N CYS A 421 -2.15 -7.02 -5.90
CA CYS A 421 -2.32 -7.70 -4.64
C CYS A 421 -1.25 -7.21 -3.68
N ASP A 422 -1.63 -6.30 -2.80
CA ASP A 422 -0.74 -5.43 -2.05
C ASP A 422 -0.69 -5.84 -0.57
N PRO A 423 0.34 -6.59 -0.13
CA PRO A 423 0.46 -7.01 1.26
C PRO A 423 0.47 -5.85 2.24
N PHE A 424 -0.37 -5.93 3.30
CA PHE A 424 -0.25 -5.09 4.47
C PHE A 424 0.87 -5.60 5.38
N LEU A 425 1.66 -4.69 5.89
CA LEU A 425 2.85 -4.93 6.70
C LEU A 425 2.69 -4.28 8.08
N PHE A 426 3.14 -4.99 9.10
CA PHE A 426 3.05 -4.56 10.48
C PHE A 426 4.35 -4.81 11.23
N ASP A 427 4.73 -3.89 12.11
CA ASP A 427 5.93 -3.96 12.99
C ASP A 427 7.27 -4.19 12.26
N GLY A 428 7.31 -4.02 10.96
CA GLY A 428 8.52 -4.25 10.17
C GLY A 428 8.90 -5.72 9.97
N ASP A 429 8.01 -6.69 10.30
CA ASP A 429 8.30 -8.12 10.18
C ASP A 429 7.10 -9.02 9.81
N THR A 430 5.88 -8.51 9.91
CA THR A 430 4.66 -9.32 9.77
C THR A 430 3.82 -8.86 8.58
N MET A 431 3.35 -9.82 7.76
CA MET A 431 2.31 -9.63 6.75
C MET A 431 0.94 -10.00 7.32
N GLY A 432 -0.08 -9.15 7.14
CA GLY A 432 -1.44 -9.40 7.63
C GLY A 432 -2.52 -8.98 6.63
N GLY A 433 -2.83 -9.85 5.67
CA GLY A 433 -3.80 -9.56 4.61
C GLY A 433 -3.23 -8.74 3.45
N CYS A 434 -4.08 -8.43 2.48
CA CYS A 434 -3.73 -7.64 1.31
C CYS A 434 -4.88 -6.70 0.93
N LEU A 435 -4.52 -5.52 0.41
CA LEU A 435 -5.41 -4.78 -0.46
C LEU A 435 -5.38 -5.44 -1.85
N VAL A 436 -6.53 -5.61 -2.48
CA VAL A 436 -6.63 -6.02 -3.89
C VAL A 436 -7.43 -4.98 -4.64
N ARG A 437 -6.79 -4.37 -5.65
CA ARG A 437 -7.43 -3.39 -6.52
C ARG A 437 -7.62 -3.96 -7.91
N LEU A 438 -8.72 -3.56 -8.53
CA LEU A 438 -9.05 -3.89 -9.91
C LEU A 438 -9.13 -2.61 -10.72
N SER A 439 -8.64 -2.64 -11.97
CA SER A 439 -8.71 -1.50 -12.87
C SER A 439 -9.03 -1.92 -14.31
N THR A 440 -9.66 -1.01 -15.05
CA THR A 440 -9.87 -1.14 -16.50
C THR A 440 -8.84 -0.38 -17.32
N VAL A 441 -7.94 0.37 -16.65
CA VAL A 441 -6.89 1.18 -17.27
C VAL A 441 -5.53 0.82 -16.69
N THR A 442 -4.45 1.09 -17.42
CA THR A 442 -3.07 0.69 -17.07
C THR A 442 -2.61 1.25 -15.73
N LEU A 443 -3.02 2.46 -15.38
CA LEU A 443 -2.70 3.07 -14.10
C LEU A 443 -3.72 2.58 -13.03
N LEU A 444 -3.26 1.72 -12.12
CA LEU A 444 -4.06 1.22 -11.00
C LEU A 444 -4.31 2.34 -9.98
N ASN A 445 -5.41 3.04 -10.18
CA ASN A 445 -5.86 4.08 -9.26
C ASN A 445 -7.37 3.96 -9.04
N VAL A 446 -7.79 3.69 -7.80
CA VAL A 446 -9.22 3.65 -7.42
C VAL A 446 -9.88 5.01 -7.63
N THR A 447 -9.11 6.10 -7.61
CA THR A 447 -9.61 7.47 -7.82
C THR A 447 -9.94 7.79 -9.28
N ALA A 448 -9.33 7.13 -10.26
CA ALA A 448 -9.39 7.48 -11.69
C ALA A 448 -10.61 6.92 -12.46
N GLY A 449 -11.70 6.55 -11.81
CA GLY A 449 -12.92 6.07 -12.47
C GLY A 449 -12.81 4.65 -13.08
N GLY A 450 -13.58 3.70 -12.59
CA GLY A 450 -13.53 2.28 -13.01
C GLY A 450 -12.69 1.37 -12.13
N GLY A 451 -11.99 1.91 -11.12
CA GLY A 451 -11.31 1.12 -10.10
C GLY A 451 -12.29 0.49 -9.11
N SER A 452 -11.98 -0.70 -8.63
CA SER A 452 -12.74 -1.44 -7.62
C SER A 452 -11.78 -2.07 -6.62
N VAL A 453 -12.21 -2.23 -5.38
CA VAL A 453 -11.51 -3.02 -4.37
C VAL A 453 -12.29 -4.31 -4.17
N VAL A 454 -11.60 -5.42 -4.03
CA VAL A 454 -12.18 -6.71 -3.65
C VAL A 454 -11.46 -7.29 -2.46
N PRO A 455 -12.13 -8.02 -1.55
CA PRO A 455 -11.47 -8.68 -0.46
C PRO A 455 -10.72 -9.92 -0.95
N LEU A 456 -9.63 -10.27 -0.27
CA LEU A 456 -8.87 -11.50 -0.52
C LEU A 456 -9.35 -12.62 0.40
N PHE A 457 -9.65 -13.77 -0.21
CA PHE A 457 -9.95 -15.01 0.51
C PHE A 457 -8.91 -16.07 0.21
N VAL A 458 -8.38 -16.68 1.25
CA VAL A 458 -7.56 -17.87 1.15
C VAL A 458 -8.45 -19.08 1.12
N ILE A 459 -8.27 -19.93 0.09
CA ILE A 459 -9.16 -21.04 -0.21
C ILE A 459 -8.45 -22.40 -0.13
N ARG A 460 -9.23 -23.41 0.28
CA ARG A 460 -8.87 -24.83 0.22
C ARG A 460 -10.11 -25.65 -0.11
N GLU A 461 -10.00 -26.60 -1.01
CA GLU A 461 -11.09 -27.57 -1.27
C GLU A 461 -11.37 -28.41 -0.01
N LYS A 462 -12.65 -28.69 0.27
CA LYS A 462 -13.09 -29.48 1.44
C LYS A 462 -12.79 -30.95 1.29
#